data_37c870cf3a670369ef8c0dbed68082c2
#
_entry.id   37c870cf3a670369ef8c0dbed68082c2
#
_cell.length_a   1.000
_cell.length_b   1.000
_cell.length_c   1.000
_cell.angle_alpha   90.00
_cell.angle_beta   90.00
_cell.angle_gamma   90.00
#
_symmetry.space_group_name_H-M   'P 1'
#
loop_
_entity.id
_entity.type
_entity.pdbx_description
1 polymer ?
#
loop_
_entity_poly.entity_id
_entity_poly.type
_entity_poly.pdbx_seq_one_letter_code
_entity_poly.pdbx_strand_id
1 'polypeptide(L)'
;MKSFGKLKLTFNLKVETGLHIGGDDSYSSIGSADSLVMRDTSTNLPMIPGSSLKGKLRYLFNRFNENSPYQWTEKTCLLFGGIIKNKTTKETLVLPTKFQFNDAFIIVSEDDRLYTEVKSENTIKLLTGIANPRQIERVVRGTEFAVEIIYNIPNSAELTKLATLTTINSTAIDENIIADFSNLKTALDLLANDYLGGHGTRGYGRVSFNNFAINSVVGEIDENVLAKLKMIYN
;
A
#
# COMPACT_ATOMS: atom_id res chain seq x y z
N MET A 1 -20.76 -3.90 -23.76
CA MET A 1 -19.98 -3.39 -22.63
C MET A 1 -18.80 -2.59 -23.15
N LYS A 2 -18.53 -1.38 -22.63
CA LYS A 2 -17.33 -0.64 -22.97
C LYS A 2 -16.13 -1.44 -22.47
N SER A 3 -15.13 -1.62 -23.29
CA SER A 3 -13.96 -2.49 -23.05
C SER A 3 -12.94 -1.94 -22.05
N PHE A 4 -13.24 -0.81 -21.38
CA PHE A 4 -12.32 -0.12 -20.47
C PHE A 4 -13.11 0.57 -19.35
N GLY A 5 -12.70 0.35 -18.12
CA GLY A 5 -13.31 0.98 -16.96
C GLY A 5 -12.31 1.18 -15.81
N LYS A 6 -12.63 2.11 -14.93
CA LYS A 6 -11.85 2.38 -13.72
C LYS A 6 -12.75 2.55 -12.51
N LEU A 7 -12.37 1.91 -11.41
CA LEU A 7 -12.94 2.15 -10.09
C LEU A 7 -11.94 2.90 -9.22
N LYS A 8 -12.45 3.78 -8.38
CA LYS A 8 -11.66 4.50 -7.38
C LYS A 8 -12.07 4.04 -5.99
N LEU A 9 -11.11 3.54 -5.23
CA LEU A 9 -11.21 3.26 -3.80
C LEU A 9 -10.53 4.39 -3.05
N THR A 10 -11.25 5.01 -2.12
CA THR A 10 -10.69 6.01 -1.19
C THR A 10 -10.93 5.58 0.25
N PHE A 11 -10.01 5.93 1.12
CA PHE A 11 -10.11 5.71 2.57
C PHE A 11 -9.13 6.59 3.32
N ASN A 12 -9.33 6.74 4.63
CA ASN A 12 -8.36 7.38 5.49
C ASN A 12 -7.44 6.32 6.12
N LEU A 13 -6.14 6.56 6.07
CA LEU A 13 -5.13 5.83 6.82
C LEU A 13 -4.76 6.64 8.06
N LYS A 14 -5.08 6.10 9.25
CA LYS A 14 -4.79 6.73 10.53
C LYS A 14 -3.55 6.11 11.17
N VAL A 15 -2.65 6.95 11.64
CA VAL A 15 -1.43 6.56 12.36
C VAL A 15 -1.77 6.24 13.80
N GLU A 16 -1.64 4.98 14.21
CA GLU A 16 -1.91 4.53 15.60
C GLU A 16 -0.67 4.60 16.50
N THR A 17 0.53 4.43 15.90
CA THR A 17 1.82 4.67 16.57
C THR A 17 2.74 5.42 15.65
N GLY A 18 3.66 6.23 16.17
CA GLY A 18 4.50 7.11 15.37
C GLY A 18 5.02 6.44 14.08
N LEU A 19 4.83 7.08 12.93
CA LEU A 19 5.16 6.52 11.62
C LEU A 19 6.43 7.16 11.07
N HIS A 20 7.40 6.33 10.68
CA HIS A 20 8.61 6.79 9.99
C HIS A 20 8.71 6.14 8.61
N ILE A 21 8.50 6.92 7.57
CA ILE A 21 8.85 6.58 6.19
C ILE A 21 9.96 7.54 5.81
N GLY A 22 11.19 7.03 5.69
CA GLY A 22 12.38 7.83 5.43
C GLY A 22 12.28 8.61 4.11
N GLY A 23 12.65 9.86 4.17
CA GLY A 23 12.85 10.74 3.03
C GLY A 23 14.29 10.71 2.53
N ASP A 24 14.60 11.61 1.59
CA ASP A 24 15.97 11.84 1.14
C ASP A 24 16.69 12.79 2.11
N ASP A 25 17.80 12.30 2.70
CA ASP A 25 18.61 13.06 3.66
C ASP A 25 19.51 14.11 2.99
N SER A 26 19.49 14.22 1.64
CA SER A 26 20.39 15.08 0.85
C SER A 26 20.25 16.59 1.17
N TYR A 27 19.17 17.00 1.80
CA TYR A 27 18.87 18.38 2.14
C TYR A 27 18.70 18.64 3.65
N SER A 28 19.19 17.73 4.50
CA SER A 28 19.10 17.96 5.94
C SER A 28 20.02 19.12 6.36
N SER A 29 19.43 20.13 7.00
CA SER A 29 20.19 21.25 7.56
C SER A 29 21.01 20.79 8.77
N ILE A 30 22.14 21.47 9.01
CA ILE A 30 22.98 21.23 10.20
C ILE A 30 22.12 21.41 11.46
N GLY A 31 22.00 20.34 12.29
CA GLY A 31 21.18 20.36 13.51
C GLY A 31 19.76 19.77 13.34
N SER A 32 19.39 19.28 12.16
CA SER A 32 18.17 18.48 11.96
C SER A 32 18.31 17.07 12.53
N ALA A 33 17.20 16.34 12.67
CA ALA A 33 17.22 14.93 13.04
C ALA A 33 18.03 14.10 12.02
N ASP A 34 18.67 13.02 12.50
CA ASP A 34 19.53 12.15 11.67
C ASP A 34 18.75 11.44 10.55
N SER A 35 17.45 11.27 10.70
CA SER A 35 16.58 10.66 9.70
C SER A 35 15.23 11.37 9.67
N LEU A 36 14.93 11.98 8.53
CA LEU A 36 13.72 12.78 8.29
C LEU A 36 12.62 11.92 7.64
N VAL A 37 11.36 12.31 7.85
CA VAL A 37 10.23 11.69 7.15
C VAL A 37 10.07 12.24 5.73
N MET A 38 9.52 11.42 4.84
CA MET A 38 9.13 11.84 3.50
C MET A 38 8.07 12.95 3.56
N ARG A 39 8.30 14.01 2.77
CA ARG A 39 7.43 15.20 2.74
C ARG A 39 7.00 15.54 1.33
N ASP A 40 5.82 16.10 1.20
CA ASP A 40 5.38 16.79 0.00
C ASP A 40 6.17 18.12 -0.15
N THR A 41 6.78 18.31 -1.30
CA THR A 41 7.62 19.50 -1.58
C THR A 41 6.84 20.79 -1.64
N SER A 42 5.53 20.75 -1.94
CA SER A 42 4.72 21.96 -2.06
C SER A 42 4.22 22.47 -0.71
N THR A 43 3.86 21.58 0.18
CA THR A 43 3.28 21.91 1.50
C THR A 43 4.27 21.75 2.65
N ASN A 44 5.38 21.03 2.41
CA ASN A 44 6.33 20.59 3.43
C ASN A 44 5.71 19.70 4.53
N LEU A 45 4.51 19.17 4.31
CA LEU A 45 3.86 18.24 5.23
C LEU A 45 4.29 16.79 4.95
N PRO A 46 4.30 15.91 5.97
CA PRO A 46 4.56 14.50 5.76
C PRO A 46 3.59 13.89 4.75
N MET A 47 4.09 12.94 3.95
CA MET A 47 3.29 12.19 2.99
C MET A 47 3.64 10.70 3.03
N ILE A 48 2.73 9.87 2.57
CA ILE A 48 2.98 8.45 2.36
C ILE A 48 3.11 8.21 0.85
N PRO A 49 4.30 7.88 0.32
CA PRO A 49 4.43 7.53 -1.08
C PRO A 49 3.59 6.30 -1.43
N GLY A 50 2.87 6.37 -2.54
CA GLY A 50 2.10 5.24 -3.06
C GLY A 50 2.95 4.00 -3.29
N SER A 51 4.22 4.18 -3.65
CA SER A 51 5.20 3.09 -3.79
C SER A 51 5.49 2.38 -2.47
N SER A 52 5.57 3.11 -1.35
CA SER A 52 5.79 2.56 -0.01
C SER A 52 4.59 1.74 0.45
N LEU A 53 3.38 2.29 0.29
CA LEU A 53 2.14 1.59 0.65
C LEU A 53 1.96 0.33 -0.22
N LYS A 54 2.06 0.46 -1.55
CA LYS A 54 1.99 -0.67 -2.49
C LYS A 54 3.03 -1.74 -2.17
N GLY A 55 4.27 -1.34 -1.94
CA GLY A 55 5.37 -2.25 -1.65
C GLY A 55 5.11 -3.10 -0.41
N LYS A 56 4.64 -2.47 0.67
CA LYS A 56 4.31 -3.17 1.92
C LYS A 56 3.10 -4.09 1.77
N LEU A 57 2.02 -3.65 1.14
CA LEU A 57 0.83 -4.48 0.88
C LEU A 57 1.18 -5.70 0.02
N ARG A 58 1.95 -5.49 -1.05
CA ARG A 58 2.44 -6.57 -1.92
C ARG A 58 3.26 -7.59 -1.13
N TYR A 59 4.18 -7.14 -0.28
CA TYR A 59 5.02 -8.01 0.54
C TYR A 59 4.18 -8.85 1.51
N LEU A 60 3.26 -8.23 2.24
CA LEU A 60 2.41 -8.92 3.21
C LEU A 60 1.47 -9.91 2.54
N PHE A 61 0.84 -9.52 1.44
CA PHE A 61 -0.03 -10.39 0.67
C PHE A 61 0.73 -11.59 0.08
N ASN A 62 1.96 -11.37 -0.37
CA ASN A 62 2.80 -12.47 -0.84
C ASN A 62 3.13 -13.44 0.28
N ARG A 63 3.55 -12.95 1.44
CA ARG A 63 3.84 -13.80 2.61
C ARG A 63 2.64 -14.60 3.08
N PHE A 64 1.44 -14.05 2.96
CA PHE A 64 0.20 -14.74 3.31
C PHE A 64 -0.10 -15.90 2.36
N ASN A 65 0.25 -15.78 1.07
CA ASN A 65 -0.06 -16.78 0.04
C ASN A 65 1.10 -17.75 -0.26
N GLU A 66 2.27 -17.60 0.35
CA GLU A 66 3.48 -18.36 0.00
C GLU A 66 4.25 -18.83 1.23
N ASN A 67 4.81 -20.03 1.11
CA ASN A 67 5.74 -20.56 2.11
C ASN A 67 7.20 -20.03 1.93
N SER A 68 7.52 -19.40 0.80
CA SER A 68 8.84 -18.85 0.51
C SER A 68 8.79 -17.32 0.32
N PRO A 69 9.45 -16.52 1.15
CA PRO A 69 9.40 -15.05 1.06
C PRO A 69 10.20 -14.47 -0.12
N TYR A 70 10.94 -15.30 -0.86
CA TYR A 70 11.88 -14.85 -1.88
C TYR A 70 11.33 -14.87 -3.31
N GLN A 71 10.13 -15.40 -3.52
CA GLN A 71 9.49 -15.44 -4.83
C GLN A 71 8.09 -14.84 -4.76
N TRP A 72 7.74 -14.06 -5.78
CA TRP A 72 6.39 -13.55 -5.90
C TRP A 72 5.45 -14.64 -6.40
N THR A 73 4.36 -14.87 -5.67
CA THR A 73 3.32 -15.80 -6.12
C THR A 73 2.63 -15.27 -7.38
N GLU A 74 2.10 -16.17 -8.18
CA GLU A 74 1.26 -15.82 -9.31
C GLU A 74 0.11 -14.90 -8.89
N LYS A 75 -0.57 -15.23 -7.78
CA LYS A 75 -1.66 -14.44 -7.22
C LYS A 75 -1.23 -13.01 -6.86
N THR A 76 -0.04 -12.84 -6.29
CA THR A 76 0.52 -11.52 -5.99
C THR A 76 0.85 -10.75 -7.26
N CYS A 77 1.41 -11.41 -8.28
CA CYS A 77 1.73 -10.78 -9.56
C CYS A 77 0.46 -10.38 -10.33
N LEU A 78 -0.60 -11.16 -10.26
CA LEU A 78 -1.89 -10.83 -10.87
C LEU A 78 -2.52 -9.57 -10.28
N LEU A 79 -2.34 -9.35 -8.98
CA LEU A 79 -2.93 -8.21 -8.28
C LEU A 79 -2.07 -6.94 -8.38
N PHE A 80 -0.78 -7.06 -8.04
CA PHE A 80 0.14 -5.92 -7.92
C PHE A 80 1.03 -5.70 -9.16
N GLY A 81 0.90 -6.56 -10.17
CA GLY A 81 1.80 -6.57 -11.31
C GLY A 81 3.10 -7.32 -11.01
N GLY A 82 3.74 -7.81 -12.04
CA GLY A 82 5.00 -8.53 -11.91
C GLY A 82 5.33 -9.41 -13.10
N ILE A 83 6.31 -10.26 -12.90
CA ILE A 83 6.79 -11.20 -13.92
C ILE A 83 6.54 -12.62 -13.40
N ILE A 84 5.82 -13.40 -14.18
CA ILE A 84 5.63 -14.83 -13.94
C ILE A 84 6.28 -15.64 -15.06
N LYS A 85 6.82 -16.79 -14.70
CA LYS A 85 7.33 -17.76 -15.68
C LYS A 85 6.35 -18.90 -15.80
N ASN A 86 5.90 -19.15 -17.03
CA ASN A 86 5.08 -20.32 -17.32
C ASN A 86 5.91 -21.59 -17.00
N LYS A 87 5.39 -22.46 -16.16
CA LYS A 87 6.11 -23.68 -15.72
C LYS A 87 6.34 -24.66 -16.86
N THR A 88 5.45 -24.67 -17.86
CA THR A 88 5.46 -25.63 -18.97
C THR A 88 6.24 -25.10 -20.19
N THR A 89 5.95 -23.88 -20.64
CA THR A 89 6.55 -23.28 -21.85
C THR A 89 7.84 -22.52 -21.57
N LYS A 90 8.19 -22.27 -20.29
CA LYS A 90 9.28 -21.40 -19.83
C LYS A 90 9.19 -19.95 -20.32
N GLU A 91 8.09 -19.59 -20.96
CA GLU A 91 7.84 -18.21 -21.40
C GLU A 91 7.68 -17.28 -20.21
N THR A 92 8.19 -16.08 -20.36
CA THR A 92 8.07 -15.02 -19.35
C THR A 92 6.87 -14.15 -19.69
N LEU A 93 5.91 -14.07 -18.77
CA LEU A 93 4.74 -13.20 -18.91
C LEU A 93 4.90 -12.00 -17.96
N VAL A 94 4.84 -10.80 -18.53
CA VAL A 94 4.80 -9.54 -17.76
C VAL A 94 3.35 -9.17 -17.51
N LEU A 95 2.97 -9.06 -16.24
CA LEU A 95 1.63 -8.70 -15.82
C LEU A 95 1.59 -7.22 -15.40
N PRO A 96 0.71 -6.41 -15.99
CA PRO A 96 0.48 -5.05 -15.53
C PRO A 96 -0.15 -5.05 -14.13
N THR A 97 0.04 -3.97 -13.39
CA THR A 97 -0.67 -3.80 -12.12
C THR A 97 -2.13 -3.49 -12.35
N LYS A 98 -3.02 -4.14 -11.61
CA LYS A 98 -4.45 -3.80 -11.60
C LYS A 98 -4.74 -2.57 -10.74
N PHE A 99 -4.01 -2.40 -9.63
CA PHE A 99 -4.15 -1.28 -8.71
C PHE A 99 -3.03 -0.26 -8.87
N GLN A 100 -3.40 1.00 -9.06
CA GLN A 100 -2.51 2.16 -9.06
C GLN A 100 -2.65 2.86 -7.71
N PHE A 101 -1.56 3.02 -7.00
CA PHE A 101 -1.51 3.66 -5.69
C PHE A 101 -1.00 5.08 -5.85
N ASN A 102 -1.83 6.06 -5.53
CA ASN A 102 -1.42 7.45 -5.50
C ASN A 102 -0.68 7.75 -4.20
N ASP A 103 0.10 8.83 -4.19
CA ASP A 103 0.69 9.34 -2.97
C ASP A 103 -0.44 9.83 -2.04
N ALA A 104 -0.29 9.56 -0.74
CA ALA A 104 -1.29 9.92 0.24
C ALA A 104 -0.82 11.12 1.06
N PHE A 105 -1.64 12.16 1.06
CA PHE A 105 -1.39 13.42 1.74
C PHE A 105 -2.14 13.52 3.05
N ILE A 106 -1.61 14.33 3.97
CA ILE A 106 -2.24 14.59 5.27
C ILE A 106 -3.62 15.23 5.07
N ILE A 107 -4.59 14.74 5.82
CA ILE A 107 -5.86 15.44 6.05
C ILE A 107 -5.59 16.49 7.12
N VAL A 108 -5.45 17.75 6.69
CA VAL A 108 -5.16 18.86 7.58
C VAL A 108 -6.35 19.08 8.51
N SER A 109 -6.12 19.06 9.83
CA SER A 109 -7.13 19.45 10.83
C SER A 109 -7.08 20.96 11.05
N GLU A 110 -8.17 21.52 11.50
CA GLU A 110 -8.28 22.95 11.84
C GLU A 110 -7.42 23.34 13.08
N ASP A 111 -6.98 22.35 13.85
CA ASP A 111 -6.14 22.55 15.03
C ASP A 111 -4.68 22.83 14.61
N ASP A 112 -4.02 23.77 15.27
CA ASP A 112 -2.60 24.14 15.11
C ASP A 112 -1.64 23.06 15.65
N ARG A 113 -1.83 21.80 15.28
CA ARG A 113 -1.02 20.68 15.79
C ARG A 113 0.22 20.42 14.93
N LEU A 114 1.28 20.01 15.58
CA LEU A 114 2.46 19.50 14.90
C LEU A 114 2.16 18.09 14.33
N TYR A 115 2.55 17.85 13.10
CA TYR A 115 2.38 16.54 12.42
C TYR A 115 3.60 15.63 12.60
N THR A 116 4.73 16.16 13.06
CA THR A 116 5.95 15.39 13.32
C THR A 116 6.52 15.66 14.69
N GLU A 117 7.23 14.69 15.22
CA GLU A 117 8.02 14.76 16.45
C GLU A 117 9.38 14.10 16.23
N VAL A 118 10.38 14.48 17.00
CA VAL A 118 11.70 13.86 17.01
C VAL A 118 11.82 12.95 18.23
N LYS A 119 12.14 11.67 17.97
CA LYS A 119 12.41 10.69 19.02
C LYS A 119 13.88 10.35 19.03
N SER A 120 14.51 10.45 20.22
CA SER A 120 15.87 9.98 20.43
C SER A 120 15.89 8.47 20.70
N GLU A 121 16.71 7.74 19.97
CA GLU A 121 16.95 6.31 20.17
C GLU A 121 18.45 6.06 20.37
N ASN A 122 18.80 5.13 21.26
CA ASN A 122 20.18 4.74 21.51
C ASN A 122 20.44 3.34 20.95
N THR A 123 21.54 3.20 20.21
CA THR A 123 22.07 1.89 19.83
C THR A 123 23.35 1.63 20.61
N ILE A 124 23.37 0.55 21.40
CA ILE A 124 24.55 0.16 22.17
C ILE A 124 25.40 -0.80 21.31
N LYS A 125 26.68 -0.45 21.09
CA LYS A 125 27.62 -1.34 20.42
C LYS A 125 27.97 -2.51 21.35
N LEU A 126 27.60 -3.73 20.96
CA LEU A 126 27.72 -4.93 21.78
C LEU A 126 29.17 -5.15 22.30
N LEU A 127 30.19 -4.88 21.47
CA LEU A 127 31.60 -5.12 21.81
C LEU A 127 32.22 -4.05 22.72
N THR A 128 31.74 -2.81 22.67
CA THR A 128 32.38 -1.68 23.37
C THR A 128 31.49 -1.07 24.47
N GLY A 129 30.21 -1.43 24.51
CA GLY A 129 29.23 -0.83 25.42
C GLY A 129 28.90 0.65 25.14
N ILE A 130 29.47 1.23 24.07
CA ILE A 130 29.30 2.63 23.73
C ILE A 130 27.90 2.85 23.15
N ALA A 131 27.15 3.79 23.77
CA ALA A 131 25.86 4.25 23.25
C ALA A 131 26.08 5.19 22.06
N ASN A 132 25.35 4.96 20.98
CA ASN A 132 25.28 5.84 19.80
C ASN A 132 23.86 6.42 19.68
N PRO A 133 23.63 7.64 20.20
CA PRO A 133 22.32 8.27 20.10
C PRO A 133 22.00 8.65 18.66
N ARG A 134 20.73 8.50 18.26
CA ARG A 134 20.19 8.92 16.97
C ARG A 134 18.88 9.64 17.19
N GLN A 135 18.64 10.66 16.41
CA GLN A 135 17.38 11.39 16.37
C GLN A 135 16.59 11.01 15.13
N ILE A 136 15.40 10.46 15.35
CA ILE A 136 14.53 9.97 14.28
C ILE A 136 13.26 10.81 14.29
N GLU A 137 12.99 11.49 13.17
CA GLU A 137 11.72 12.15 12.98
C GLU A 137 10.64 11.11 12.65
N ARG A 138 9.44 11.29 13.16
CA ARG A 138 8.28 10.45 12.87
C ARG A 138 7.00 11.26 12.88
N VAL A 139 6.03 10.82 12.08
CA VAL A 139 4.68 11.37 12.08
C VAL A 139 4.00 11.02 13.41
N VAL A 140 3.33 11.98 14.04
CA VAL A 140 2.69 11.79 15.33
C VAL A 140 1.46 10.89 15.23
N ARG A 141 1.15 10.23 16.34
CA ARG A 141 -0.07 9.43 16.49
C ARG A 141 -1.32 10.28 16.26
N GLY A 142 -2.33 9.68 15.61
CA GLY A 142 -3.62 10.33 15.33
C GLY A 142 -3.63 11.15 14.03
N THR A 143 -2.49 11.25 13.31
CA THR A 143 -2.47 11.86 11.97
C THR A 143 -3.20 10.95 10.99
N GLU A 144 -4.01 11.55 10.12
CA GLU A 144 -4.73 10.84 9.05
C GLU A 144 -4.23 11.26 7.67
N PHE A 145 -4.16 10.29 6.77
CA PHE A 145 -3.78 10.49 5.37
C PHE A 145 -4.92 10.06 4.46
N ALA A 146 -5.25 10.90 3.47
CA ALA A 146 -6.19 10.55 2.41
C ALA A 146 -5.52 9.62 1.40
N VAL A 147 -5.99 8.39 1.32
CA VAL A 147 -5.47 7.39 0.38
C VAL A 147 -6.43 7.25 -0.79
N GLU A 148 -5.88 7.23 -1.99
CA GLU A 148 -6.60 6.97 -3.23
C GLU A 148 -5.93 5.85 -4.01
N ILE A 149 -6.72 4.84 -4.40
CA ILE A 149 -6.27 3.71 -5.22
C ILE A 149 -7.20 3.59 -6.42
N ILE A 150 -6.62 3.56 -7.62
CA ILE A 150 -7.37 3.37 -8.86
C ILE A 150 -7.23 1.92 -9.31
N TYR A 151 -8.34 1.25 -9.51
CA TYR A 151 -8.41 -0.09 -10.07
C TYR A 151 -8.73 -0.03 -11.56
N ASN A 152 -7.91 -0.68 -12.37
CA ASN A 152 -8.15 -0.84 -13.81
C ASN A 152 -8.95 -2.12 -14.04
N ILE A 153 -10.16 -1.99 -14.57
CA ILE A 153 -11.02 -3.13 -14.89
C ILE A 153 -10.41 -3.85 -16.09
N PRO A 154 -10.03 -5.15 -15.96
CA PRO A 154 -9.50 -5.91 -17.07
C PRO A 154 -10.58 -6.15 -18.14
N ASN A 155 -10.23 -6.11 -19.41
CA ASN A 155 -11.17 -6.47 -20.46
C ASN A 155 -11.27 -8.00 -20.66
N SER A 156 -12.32 -8.45 -21.35
CA SER A 156 -12.58 -9.88 -21.56
C SER A 156 -11.44 -10.60 -22.30
N ALA A 157 -10.77 -9.93 -23.24
CA ALA A 157 -9.65 -10.52 -23.99
C ALA A 157 -8.42 -10.71 -23.08
N GLU A 158 -8.15 -9.75 -22.18
CA GLU A 158 -7.08 -9.87 -21.18
C GLU A 158 -7.37 -11.03 -20.21
N LEU A 159 -8.60 -11.13 -19.70
CA LEU A 159 -8.99 -12.22 -18.80
C LEU A 159 -8.89 -13.59 -19.48
N THR A 160 -9.35 -13.71 -20.73
CA THR A 160 -9.23 -14.96 -21.51
C THR A 160 -7.76 -15.35 -21.68
N LYS A 161 -6.91 -14.38 -22.05
CA LYS A 161 -5.47 -14.61 -22.18
C LYS A 161 -4.83 -15.00 -20.83
N LEU A 162 -5.21 -14.35 -19.75
CA LEU A 162 -4.71 -14.68 -18.41
C LEU A 162 -5.17 -16.07 -17.97
N ALA A 163 -6.41 -16.46 -18.23
CA ALA A 163 -6.95 -17.78 -17.86
C ALA A 163 -6.22 -18.93 -18.58
N THR A 164 -5.68 -18.70 -19.78
CA THR A 164 -4.88 -19.73 -20.48
C THR A 164 -3.45 -19.85 -19.94
N LEU A 165 -2.93 -18.82 -19.30
CA LEU A 165 -1.52 -18.73 -18.87
C LEU A 165 -1.34 -18.82 -17.35
N THR A 166 -2.41 -18.71 -16.58
CA THR A 166 -2.41 -18.60 -15.12
C THR A 166 -3.50 -19.49 -14.50
N THR A 167 -3.57 -19.50 -13.18
CA THR A 167 -4.59 -20.23 -12.42
C THR A 167 -5.87 -19.42 -12.17
N ILE A 168 -6.17 -18.40 -12.97
CA ILE A 168 -7.43 -17.66 -12.87
C ILE A 168 -8.60 -18.61 -13.20
N ASN A 169 -9.51 -18.78 -12.25
CA ASN A 169 -10.62 -19.73 -12.36
C ASN A 169 -11.85 -19.18 -13.08
N SER A 170 -11.95 -17.86 -13.28
CA SER A 170 -13.10 -17.23 -13.92
C SER A 170 -12.68 -16.20 -14.96
N THR A 171 -13.34 -16.22 -16.12
CA THR A 171 -13.26 -15.19 -17.16
C THR A 171 -14.33 -14.11 -16.99
N ALA A 172 -15.23 -14.26 -16.02
CA ALA A 172 -16.25 -13.28 -15.69
C ALA A 172 -15.61 -12.04 -15.07
N ILE A 173 -15.82 -10.87 -15.65
CA ILE A 173 -15.23 -9.60 -15.21
C ILE A 173 -15.65 -9.29 -13.77
N ASP A 174 -16.94 -9.43 -13.46
CA ASP A 174 -17.50 -9.07 -12.16
C ASP A 174 -16.94 -9.92 -11.01
N GLU A 175 -16.77 -11.24 -11.23
CA GLU A 175 -16.15 -12.15 -10.26
C GLU A 175 -14.69 -11.80 -10.01
N ASN A 176 -13.94 -11.44 -11.07
CA ASN A 176 -12.56 -11.02 -10.93
C ASN A 176 -12.44 -9.70 -10.16
N ILE A 177 -13.32 -8.72 -10.40
CA ILE A 177 -13.34 -7.46 -9.65
C ILE A 177 -13.56 -7.75 -8.16
N ILE A 178 -14.57 -8.54 -7.82
CA ILE A 178 -14.89 -8.88 -6.42
C ILE A 178 -13.72 -9.62 -5.76
N ALA A 179 -13.10 -10.58 -6.44
CA ALA A 179 -11.95 -11.32 -5.93
C ALA A 179 -10.72 -10.41 -5.72
N ASP A 180 -10.45 -9.49 -6.64
CA ASP A 180 -9.32 -8.56 -6.54
C ASP A 180 -9.49 -7.60 -5.36
N PHE A 181 -10.69 -7.04 -5.15
CA PHE A 181 -10.98 -6.18 -4.00
C PHE A 181 -10.96 -6.94 -2.67
N SER A 182 -11.43 -8.18 -2.62
CA SER A 182 -11.30 -9.06 -1.45
C SER A 182 -9.84 -9.34 -1.11
N ASN A 183 -9.00 -9.58 -2.11
CA ASN A 183 -7.57 -9.77 -1.93
C ASN A 183 -6.87 -8.49 -1.45
N LEU A 184 -7.26 -7.31 -1.97
CA LEU A 184 -6.75 -6.03 -1.48
C LEU A 184 -7.17 -5.78 -0.02
N LYS A 185 -8.42 -6.09 0.33
CA LYS A 185 -8.89 -6.00 1.73
C LYS A 185 -8.07 -6.89 2.65
N THR A 186 -7.79 -8.12 2.24
CA THR A 186 -6.90 -9.03 2.99
C THR A 186 -5.52 -8.40 3.21
N ALA A 187 -4.93 -7.77 2.18
CA ALA A 187 -3.64 -7.11 2.31
C ALA A 187 -3.68 -5.92 3.28
N LEU A 188 -4.77 -5.13 3.28
CA LEU A 188 -4.99 -4.03 4.22
C LEU A 188 -5.16 -4.54 5.66
N ASP A 189 -5.91 -5.63 5.88
CA ASP A 189 -6.11 -6.25 7.19
C ASP A 189 -4.79 -6.81 7.75
N LEU A 190 -3.95 -7.38 6.90
CA LEU A 190 -2.60 -7.79 7.27
C LEU A 190 -1.75 -6.59 7.69
N LEU A 191 -1.83 -5.46 6.98
CA LEU A 191 -1.09 -4.26 7.32
C LEU A 191 -1.57 -3.62 8.63
N ALA A 192 -2.86 -3.64 8.92
CA ALA A 192 -3.41 -3.15 10.19
C ALA A 192 -2.86 -3.91 11.42
N ASN A 193 -2.46 -5.17 11.21
CA ASN A 193 -1.85 -6.04 12.24
C ASN A 193 -0.32 -6.17 12.13
N ASP A 194 0.29 -5.39 11.24
CA ASP A 194 1.74 -5.29 11.07
C ASP A 194 2.17 -3.82 11.23
N TYR A 195 3.10 -3.33 10.45
CA TYR A 195 3.56 -1.95 10.45
C TYR A 195 3.85 -1.44 9.05
N LEU A 196 3.72 -0.13 8.87
CA LEU A 196 4.16 0.60 7.68
C LEU A 196 5.45 1.36 7.98
N GLY A 197 6.35 1.48 7.00
CA GLY A 197 7.61 2.20 7.15
C GLY A 197 8.68 1.45 7.95
N GLY A 198 9.59 2.19 8.54
CA GLY A 198 10.72 1.68 9.31
C GLY A 198 10.42 1.46 10.79
N HIS A 199 11.35 0.82 11.50
CA HIS A 199 11.36 0.62 12.95
C HIS A 199 10.14 -0.12 13.54
N GLY A 200 9.40 -0.91 12.73
CA GLY A 200 8.17 -1.58 13.14
C GLY A 200 8.31 -2.47 14.37
N THR A 201 9.41 -3.25 14.47
CA THR A 201 9.68 -4.12 15.65
C THR A 201 9.95 -3.34 16.93
N ARG A 202 10.08 -2.00 16.84
CA ARG A 202 10.29 -1.10 17.97
C ARG A 202 9.07 -0.21 18.25
N GLY A 203 7.90 -0.64 17.74
CA GLY A 203 6.61 -0.01 18.02
C GLY A 203 6.24 1.17 17.13
N TYR A 204 6.87 1.30 15.93
CA TYR A 204 6.52 2.30 14.95
C TYR A 204 5.55 1.75 13.91
N GLY A 205 4.82 2.64 13.26
CA GLY A 205 4.14 2.39 11.99
C GLY A 205 2.87 1.56 12.06
N ARG A 206 2.27 1.36 13.24
CA ARG A 206 0.94 0.75 13.31
C ARG A 206 -0.09 1.73 12.73
N VAL A 207 -0.95 1.22 11.87
CA VAL A 207 -1.97 2.00 11.18
C VAL A 207 -3.34 1.33 11.24
N SER A 208 -4.38 2.11 11.08
CA SER A 208 -5.76 1.65 10.91
C SER A 208 -6.39 2.34 9.70
N PHE A 209 -7.49 1.79 9.22
CA PHE A 209 -8.19 2.26 8.02
C PHE A 209 -9.65 2.52 8.34
N ASN A 210 -10.17 3.66 7.86
CA ASN A 210 -11.57 4.03 8.03
C ASN A 210 -12.10 4.82 6.81
N ASN A 211 -13.38 5.12 6.79
CA ASN A 211 -14.05 5.95 5.77
C ASN A 211 -13.87 5.43 4.33
N PHE A 212 -14.04 4.12 4.14
CA PHE A 212 -13.94 3.55 2.81
C PHE A 212 -15.07 4.00 1.89
N ALA A 213 -14.70 4.39 0.66
CA ALA A 213 -15.65 4.68 -0.40
C ALA A 213 -15.18 4.11 -1.73
N ILE A 214 -16.08 3.53 -2.51
CA ILE A 214 -15.79 2.98 -3.84
C ILE A 214 -16.75 3.60 -4.84
N ASN A 215 -16.19 4.19 -5.90
CA ASN A 215 -16.93 4.84 -6.96
C ASN A 215 -16.44 4.42 -8.35
N SER A 216 -17.35 4.33 -9.32
CA SER A 216 -16.98 4.23 -10.72
C SER A 216 -16.54 5.60 -11.23
N VAL A 217 -15.36 5.67 -11.86
CA VAL A 217 -14.79 6.91 -12.42
C VAL A 217 -14.86 6.90 -13.94
N VAL A 218 -14.66 5.73 -14.54
CA VAL A 218 -14.72 5.55 -16.00
C VAL A 218 -15.45 4.25 -16.30
N GLY A 219 -16.38 4.29 -17.25
CA GLY A 219 -17.20 3.15 -17.64
C GLY A 219 -18.37 2.91 -16.71
N GLU A 220 -19.24 2.00 -17.09
CA GLU A 220 -20.39 1.57 -16.32
C GLU A 220 -20.05 0.23 -15.65
N ILE A 221 -20.43 0.10 -14.38
CA ILE A 221 -20.36 -1.13 -13.62
C ILE A 221 -21.75 -1.49 -13.13
N ASP A 222 -22.04 -2.78 -12.99
CA ASP A 222 -23.30 -3.24 -12.41
C ASP A 222 -23.41 -2.75 -10.96
N GLU A 223 -24.56 -2.15 -10.62
CA GLU A 223 -24.84 -1.65 -9.27
C GLU A 223 -24.76 -2.76 -8.22
N ASN A 224 -25.13 -4.00 -8.56
CA ASN A 224 -24.99 -5.15 -7.67
C ASN A 224 -23.52 -5.46 -7.36
N VAL A 225 -22.63 -5.32 -8.33
CA VAL A 225 -21.17 -5.49 -8.12
C VAL A 225 -20.67 -4.39 -7.20
N LEU A 226 -21.04 -3.13 -7.46
CA LEU A 226 -20.64 -2.00 -6.64
C LEU A 226 -21.15 -2.13 -5.19
N ALA A 227 -22.38 -2.62 -5.00
CA ALA A 227 -22.93 -2.89 -3.67
C ALA A 227 -22.13 -3.99 -2.93
N LYS A 228 -21.77 -5.09 -3.62
CA LYS A 228 -20.91 -6.14 -3.05
C LYS A 228 -19.54 -5.61 -2.66
N LEU A 229 -18.93 -4.76 -3.49
CA LEU A 229 -17.64 -4.14 -3.17
C LEU A 229 -17.71 -3.28 -1.92
N LYS A 230 -18.76 -2.47 -1.76
CA LYS A 230 -18.98 -1.66 -0.55
C LYS A 230 -19.12 -2.54 0.70
N MET A 231 -19.77 -3.72 0.59
CA MET A 231 -19.89 -4.66 1.73
C MET A 231 -18.56 -5.27 2.16
N ILE A 232 -17.58 -5.39 1.28
CA ILE A 232 -16.24 -5.94 1.62
C ILE A 232 -15.50 -5.02 2.60
N TYR A 233 -15.77 -3.71 2.55
CA TYR A 233 -15.03 -2.69 3.30
C TYR A 233 -15.81 -2.08 4.48
N ASN A 234 -17.08 -2.44 4.63
CA ASN A 234 -17.90 -2.08 5.80
C ASN A 234 -17.77 -3.15 6.89
#